data_4a5cc2eb80a62e03e02557724e82a5f0
#
_entry.id   4a5cc2eb80a62e03e02557724e82a5f0
#
_cell.length_a   1.000
_cell.length_b   1.000
_cell.length_c   1.000
_cell.angle_alpha   90.00
_cell.angle_beta   90.00
_cell.angle_gamma   90.00
#
_symmetry.space_group_name_H-M   'P 1'
#
loop_
_entity.id
_entity.type
_entity.pdbx_description
1 polymer ?
#
loop_
_entity_poly.entity_id
_entity_poly.type
_entity_poly.pdbx_seq_one_letter_code
_entity_poly.pdbx_strand_id
1 'polypeptide(L)'
;MFIDNPGNLPGPWALAAALEANHFTWVAFHVNNGLVQYDIPYDWIDVFRAHGIVVGGWGYEDNKPVIEAVLADLAVRRYGLEFFIADAESPYEQTKKLHGWARSKIFVNTFRSLQPTLPAALTTYGAATAPWVLPIDYASWRDAGFDLLPQAYYNQFPKAYRPDLTVAHSVRAGWPLDRVHPVIGVYRKYAAANYVPLLAGLGTRGFSVFLADQATAADYAALGPLAAASAG
;
A
#
# COMPACT_ATOMS: atom_id res chain seq x y z
N MET A 1 4.68 -4.13 -4.13
CA MET A 1 5.41 -4.76 -3.00
C MET A 1 5.87 -3.68 -2.02
N PHE A 2 5.56 -3.81 -0.74
CA PHE A 2 6.01 -2.88 0.30
C PHE A 2 7.38 -3.32 0.85
N ILE A 3 8.28 -2.37 1.05
CA ILE A 3 9.61 -2.54 1.66
C ILE A 3 9.66 -1.66 2.91
N ASP A 4 9.87 -2.24 4.08
CA ASP A 4 10.00 -1.51 5.35
C ASP A 4 11.47 -1.19 5.66
N ASN A 5 12.33 -2.20 5.66
CA ASN A 5 13.73 -2.02 5.96
C ASN A 5 14.63 -2.71 4.91
N PRO A 6 15.24 -1.93 3.99
CA PRO A 6 16.17 -2.48 3.00
C PRO A 6 17.33 -3.29 3.59
N GLY A 7 17.76 -2.97 4.81
CA GLY A 7 18.83 -3.68 5.51
C GLY A 7 18.53 -5.14 5.86
N ASN A 8 17.27 -5.54 5.83
CA ASN A 8 16.83 -6.92 6.09
C ASN A 8 16.73 -7.76 4.80
N LEU A 9 17.01 -7.17 3.64
CA LEU A 9 16.82 -7.80 2.34
C LEU A 9 18.16 -8.28 1.73
N PRO A 10 18.14 -9.22 0.78
CA PRO A 10 19.36 -9.80 0.20
C PRO A 10 20.17 -8.84 -0.69
N GLY A 11 19.76 -7.59 -0.78
CA GLY A 11 20.31 -6.56 -1.63
C GLY A 11 19.45 -6.26 -2.87
N PRO A 12 19.64 -5.05 -3.47
CA PRO A 12 18.73 -4.56 -4.50
C PRO A 12 18.69 -5.41 -5.76
N TRP A 13 19.83 -5.87 -6.25
CA TRP A 13 19.92 -6.68 -7.48
C TRP A 13 19.20 -8.03 -7.35
N ALA A 14 19.39 -8.71 -6.23
CA ALA A 14 18.76 -10.01 -6.01
C ALA A 14 17.24 -9.88 -5.86
N LEU A 15 16.78 -8.85 -5.15
CA LEU A 15 15.36 -8.61 -4.99
C LEU A 15 14.72 -8.15 -6.31
N ALA A 16 15.32 -7.20 -7.02
CA ALA A 16 14.80 -6.71 -8.29
C ALA A 16 14.66 -7.84 -9.32
N ALA A 17 15.70 -8.69 -9.47
CA ALA A 17 15.64 -9.85 -10.35
C ALA A 17 14.53 -10.85 -9.94
N ALA A 18 14.33 -11.08 -8.64
CA ALA A 18 13.27 -11.97 -8.16
C ALA A 18 11.87 -11.39 -8.44
N LEU A 19 11.68 -10.08 -8.26
CA LEU A 19 10.41 -9.41 -8.53
C LEU A 19 10.09 -9.38 -10.03
N GLU A 20 11.07 -9.03 -10.87
CA GLU A 20 10.92 -9.04 -12.33
C GLU A 20 10.57 -10.44 -12.85
N ALA A 21 11.31 -11.48 -12.42
CA ALA A 21 11.05 -12.86 -12.81
C ALA A 21 9.66 -13.38 -12.41
N ASN A 22 9.03 -12.75 -11.41
CA ASN A 22 7.68 -13.07 -10.95
C ASN A 22 6.65 -11.98 -11.29
N HIS A 23 6.96 -11.11 -12.27
CA HIS A 23 6.03 -10.11 -12.84
C HIS A 23 5.53 -9.04 -11.86
N PHE A 24 6.24 -8.78 -10.77
CA PHE A 24 5.94 -7.65 -9.92
C PHE A 24 6.42 -6.35 -10.58
N THR A 25 5.52 -5.39 -10.70
CA THR A 25 5.76 -4.17 -11.50
C THR A 25 6.15 -2.96 -10.67
N TRP A 26 6.03 -3.00 -9.34
CA TRP A 26 6.36 -1.88 -8.48
C TRP A 26 6.81 -2.28 -7.07
N VAL A 27 7.58 -1.38 -6.47
CA VAL A 27 7.95 -1.40 -5.05
C VAL A 27 7.64 -0.05 -4.41
N ALA A 28 7.30 -0.05 -3.11
CA ALA A 28 7.17 1.16 -2.31
C ALA A 28 8.03 1.06 -1.07
N PHE A 29 8.94 2.02 -0.88
CA PHE A 29 9.80 2.12 0.29
C PHE A 29 9.12 2.88 1.41
N HIS A 30 9.36 2.46 2.66
CA HIS A 30 8.95 3.19 3.84
C HIS A 30 9.73 4.52 3.92
N VAL A 31 9.04 5.65 3.82
CA VAL A 31 9.68 6.97 3.78
C VAL A 31 9.35 7.83 5.00
N ASN A 32 8.24 7.57 5.69
CA ASN A 32 7.93 8.24 6.95
C ASN A 32 7.03 7.40 7.87
N ASN A 33 7.20 7.61 9.18
CA ASN A 33 6.29 7.15 10.22
C ASN A 33 5.92 8.36 11.06
N GLY A 34 4.73 8.92 10.83
CA GLY A 34 4.35 10.23 11.35
C GLY A 34 5.38 11.29 10.96
N LEU A 35 6.05 11.87 11.93
CA LEU A 35 7.06 12.92 11.71
C LEU A 35 8.51 12.39 11.53
N VAL A 36 8.72 11.10 11.66
CA VAL A 36 10.03 10.48 11.46
C VAL A 36 10.20 10.13 9.98
N GLN A 37 11.27 10.63 9.36
CA GLN A 37 11.62 10.29 7.99
C GLN A 37 12.65 9.16 7.93
N TYR A 38 12.56 8.33 6.92
CA TYR A 38 13.51 7.26 6.60
C TYR A 38 14.18 7.53 5.26
N ASP A 39 15.46 7.20 5.19
CA ASP A 39 16.22 7.33 3.95
C ASP A 39 16.11 6.08 3.08
N ILE A 40 15.92 6.29 1.79
CA ILE A 40 16.02 5.24 0.77
C ILE A 40 17.46 5.25 0.25
N PRO A 41 18.18 4.13 0.24
CA PRO A 41 19.47 4.05 -0.44
C PRO A 41 19.29 4.28 -1.96
N TYR A 42 20.00 5.26 -2.53
CA TYR A 42 19.81 5.64 -3.94
C TYR A 42 20.11 4.51 -4.93
N ASP A 43 21.10 3.68 -4.64
CA ASP A 43 21.44 2.50 -5.45
C ASP A 43 20.27 1.51 -5.58
N TRP A 44 19.39 1.43 -4.59
CA TRP A 44 18.17 0.61 -4.67
C TRP A 44 17.20 1.14 -5.71
N ILE A 45 17.00 2.46 -5.75
CA ILE A 45 16.08 3.10 -6.70
C ILE A 45 16.54 2.85 -8.13
N ASP A 46 17.84 3.08 -8.40
CA ASP A 46 18.41 2.91 -9.73
C ASP A 46 18.36 1.46 -10.20
N VAL A 47 18.61 0.51 -9.30
CA VAL A 47 18.54 -0.93 -9.62
C VAL A 47 17.11 -1.35 -9.96
N PHE A 48 16.10 -0.97 -9.17
CA PHE A 48 14.72 -1.32 -9.48
C PHE A 48 14.26 -0.73 -10.82
N ARG A 49 14.60 0.52 -11.11
CA ARG A 49 14.30 1.15 -12.39
C ARG A 49 14.99 0.46 -13.57
N ALA A 50 16.24 0.02 -13.40
CA ALA A 50 16.97 -0.75 -14.41
C ALA A 50 16.28 -2.09 -14.74
N HIS A 51 15.51 -2.66 -13.80
CA HIS A 51 14.68 -3.85 -13.99
C HIS A 51 13.23 -3.52 -14.43
N GLY A 52 12.93 -2.27 -14.81
CA GLY A 52 11.59 -1.86 -15.23
C GLY A 52 10.56 -1.82 -14.11
N ILE A 53 11.00 -1.81 -12.85
CA ILE A 53 10.14 -1.79 -11.67
C ILE A 53 9.92 -0.32 -11.25
N VAL A 54 8.65 0.09 -11.18
CA VAL A 54 8.25 1.43 -10.74
C VAL A 54 8.53 1.60 -9.25
N VAL A 55 9.13 2.73 -8.86
CA VAL A 55 9.55 2.98 -7.47
C VAL A 55 8.70 4.07 -6.85
N GLY A 56 7.99 3.73 -5.78
CA GLY A 56 7.22 4.65 -4.97
C GLY A 56 7.65 4.68 -3.51
N GLY A 57 6.92 5.48 -2.72
CA GLY A 57 7.07 5.54 -1.28
C GLY A 57 5.77 5.21 -0.56
N TRP A 58 5.88 4.79 0.69
CA TRP A 58 4.75 4.69 1.61
C TRP A 58 5.09 5.29 2.96
N GLY A 59 4.10 5.85 3.63
CA GLY A 59 4.26 6.45 4.95
C GLY A 59 3.09 6.11 5.85
N TYR A 60 3.39 5.81 7.13
CA TYR A 60 2.36 5.71 8.17
C TYR A 60 1.99 7.12 8.63
N GLU A 61 0.70 7.45 8.54
CA GLU A 61 0.16 8.75 8.88
C GLU A 61 -0.43 8.75 10.31
N ASP A 62 0.06 9.65 11.17
CA ASP A 62 -0.33 9.69 12.59
C ASP A 62 -1.36 10.81 12.87
N ASN A 63 -0.92 12.01 13.22
CA ASN A 63 -1.87 13.03 13.71
C ASN A 63 -1.53 14.47 13.28
N LYS A 64 -0.59 14.65 12.36
CA LYS A 64 -0.11 15.94 11.84
C LYS A 64 -0.27 16.05 10.31
N PRO A 65 -1.50 15.96 9.79
CA PRO A 65 -1.78 15.72 8.38
C PRO A 65 -1.11 16.72 7.42
N VAL A 66 -0.92 17.99 7.82
CA VAL A 66 -0.21 18.98 7.01
C VAL A 66 1.27 18.63 6.89
N ILE A 67 1.90 18.33 8.03
CA ILE A 67 3.35 18.06 8.06
C ILE A 67 3.63 16.72 7.37
N GLU A 68 2.83 15.71 7.62
CA GLU A 68 2.92 14.38 7.00
C GLU A 68 2.80 14.47 5.48
N ALA A 69 1.83 15.22 4.97
CA ALA A 69 1.70 15.46 3.52
C ALA A 69 2.91 16.21 2.92
N VAL A 70 3.50 17.15 3.67
CA VAL A 70 4.74 17.83 3.25
C VAL A 70 5.93 16.87 3.27
N LEU A 71 6.05 16.01 4.28
CA LEU A 71 7.13 15.01 4.35
C LEU A 71 7.03 13.99 3.22
N ALA A 72 5.80 13.57 2.87
CA ALA A 72 5.54 12.72 1.71
C ALA A 72 5.98 13.41 0.39
N ASP A 73 5.64 14.68 0.19
CA ASP A 73 6.08 15.48 -0.96
C ASP A 73 7.61 15.60 -1.02
N LEU A 74 8.25 15.88 0.11
CA LEU A 74 9.71 15.97 0.17
C LEU A 74 10.40 14.65 -0.20
N ALA A 75 9.88 13.51 0.26
CA ALA A 75 10.39 12.19 -0.13
C ALA A 75 10.19 11.95 -1.63
N VAL A 76 9.01 12.24 -2.16
CA VAL A 76 8.71 12.13 -3.59
C VAL A 76 9.71 12.92 -4.42
N ARG A 77 9.94 14.18 -4.10
CA ARG A 77 10.90 15.04 -4.84
C ARG A 77 12.35 14.61 -4.66
N ARG A 78 12.74 14.28 -3.42
CA ARG A 78 14.13 13.89 -3.10
C ARG A 78 14.57 12.67 -3.87
N TYR A 79 13.70 11.67 -3.96
CA TYR A 79 14.01 10.36 -4.55
C TYR A 79 13.43 10.17 -5.95
N GLY A 80 12.67 11.16 -6.47
CA GLY A 80 12.01 11.07 -7.75
C GLY A 80 10.97 9.95 -7.79
N LEU A 81 10.24 9.72 -6.69
CA LEU A 81 9.27 8.63 -6.59
C LEU A 81 8.11 8.84 -7.55
N GLU A 82 7.62 7.75 -8.12
CA GLU A 82 6.62 7.76 -9.18
C GLU A 82 5.18 7.62 -8.65
N PHE A 83 5.03 7.27 -7.39
CA PHE A 83 3.75 7.23 -6.67
C PHE A 83 3.97 7.32 -5.15
N PHE A 84 2.88 7.57 -4.41
CA PHE A 84 2.89 7.58 -2.95
C PHE A 84 1.69 6.82 -2.36
N ILE A 85 1.91 6.05 -1.29
CA ILE A 85 0.88 5.34 -0.54
C ILE A 85 0.82 5.89 0.88
N ALA A 86 -0.30 6.49 1.25
CA ALA A 86 -0.56 6.91 2.62
C ALA A 86 -1.15 5.75 3.42
N ASP A 87 -0.49 5.33 4.49
CA ASP A 87 -1.00 4.33 5.44
C ASP A 87 -1.72 5.05 6.58
N ALA A 88 -3.03 5.26 6.40
CA ALA A 88 -3.86 5.99 7.34
C ALA A 88 -4.78 5.03 8.11
N GLU A 89 -4.48 4.84 9.39
CA GLU A 89 -5.18 3.91 10.27
C GLU A 89 -5.89 4.62 11.44
N SER A 90 -5.71 4.13 12.67
CA SER A 90 -6.46 4.59 13.84
C SER A 90 -6.42 6.10 14.10
N PRO A 91 -5.34 6.84 13.84
CA PRO A 91 -5.36 8.30 13.98
C PRO A 91 -6.35 9.00 13.05
N TYR A 92 -6.68 8.37 11.92
CA TYR A 92 -7.60 8.89 10.91
C TYR A 92 -9.04 8.39 11.06
N GLU A 93 -9.31 7.56 12.07
CA GLU A 93 -10.67 7.13 12.41
C GLU A 93 -11.50 8.25 13.03
N GLN A 94 -12.78 8.30 12.69
CA GLN A 94 -13.70 9.27 13.26
C GLN A 94 -14.24 8.78 14.61
N THR A 95 -13.78 9.40 15.68
CA THR A 95 -14.28 9.19 17.04
C THR A 95 -14.65 10.51 17.71
N LYS A 96 -15.24 10.44 18.91
CA LYS A 96 -15.49 11.66 19.72
C LYS A 96 -14.19 12.38 20.13
N LYS A 97 -13.05 11.68 20.16
CA LYS A 97 -11.73 12.23 20.55
C LYS A 97 -10.82 12.46 19.35
N LEU A 98 -10.98 11.68 18.30
CA LEU A 98 -10.16 11.75 17.10
C LEU A 98 -11.00 12.33 15.97
N HIS A 99 -10.58 13.43 15.41
CA HIS A 99 -11.23 14.08 14.27
C HIS A 99 -10.68 13.55 12.94
N GLY A 100 -10.70 12.23 12.75
CA GLY A 100 -10.05 11.54 11.62
C GLY A 100 -10.53 12.01 10.24
N TRP A 101 -11.82 12.34 10.09
CA TRP A 101 -12.36 12.89 8.84
C TRP A 101 -11.75 14.25 8.50
N ALA A 102 -11.57 15.13 9.50
CA ALA A 102 -10.90 16.40 9.28
C ALA A 102 -9.43 16.19 8.89
N ARG A 103 -8.75 15.21 9.51
CA ARG A 103 -7.36 14.87 9.14
C ARG A 103 -7.26 14.35 7.72
N SER A 104 -8.15 13.45 7.30
CA SER A 104 -8.21 12.95 5.93
C SER A 104 -8.31 14.11 4.92
N LYS A 105 -9.27 15.03 5.12
CA LYS A 105 -9.44 16.22 4.26
C LYS A 105 -8.19 17.10 4.22
N ILE A 106 -7.58 17.36 5.39
CA ILE A 106 -6.38 18.19 5.46
C ILE A 106 -5.22 17.52 4.72
N PHE A 107 -4.99 16.23 4.97
CA PHE A 107 -3.90 15.49 4.31
C PHE A 107 -4.07 15.52 2.79
N VAL A 108 -5.23 15.05 2.28
CA VAL A 108 -5.43 14.94 0.83
C VAL A 108 -5.37 16.29 0.13
N ASN A 109 -5.93 17.35 0.73
CA ASN A 109 -5.88 18.70 0.15
C ASN A 109 -4.45 19.23 0.13
N THR A 110 -3.69 19.06 1.23
CA THR A 110 -2.28 19.48 1.29
C THR A 110 -1.45 18.70 0.30
N PHE A 111 -1.56 17.36 0.29
CA PHE A 111 -0.82 16.52 -0.64
C PHE A 111 -1.12 16.87 -2.10
N ARG A 112 -2.41 17.01 -2.47
CA ARG A 112 -2.79 17.37 -3.85
C ARG A 112 -2.40 18.78 -4.26
N SER A 113 -2.27 19.72 -3.31
CA SER A 113 -1.73 21.05 -3.61
C SER A 113 -0.24 21.01 -3.98
N LEU A 114 0.51 20.07 -3.43
CA LEU A 114 1.95 19.86 -3.67
C LEU A 114 2.21 18.91 -4.84
N GLN A 115 1.38 17.87 -4.97
CA GLN A 115 1.48 16.78 -5.94
C GLN A 115 0.13 16.58 -6.67
N PRO A 116 -0.26 17.48 -7.58
CA PRO A 116 -1.61 17.47 -8.17
C PRO A 116 -1.90 16.26 -9.05
N THR A 117 -0.89 15.68 -9.68
CA THR A 117 -1.03 14.59 -10.67
C THR A 117 -0.31 13.30 -10.29
N LEU A 118 0.45 13.30 -9.20
CA LEU A 118 1.18 12.10 -8.80
C LEU A 118 0.20 10.96 -8.49
N PRO A 119 0.37 9.76 -9.06
CA PRO A 119 -0.38 8.59 -8.63
C PRO A 119 -0.27 8.39 -7.11
N ALA A 120 -1.40 8.20 -6.45
CA ALA A 120 -1.40 8.02 -5.00
C ALA A 120 -2.48 7.04 -4.56
N ALA A 121 -2.24 6.38 -3.44
CA ALA A 121 -3.16 5.44 -2.84
C ALA A 121 -3.29 5.63 -1.33
N LEU A 122 -4.43 5.21 -0.81
CA LEU A 122 -4.68 5.02 0.61
C LEU A 122 -4.52 3.53 0.93
N THR A 123 -3.65 3.17 1.89
CA THR A 123 -3.75 1.88 2.56
C THR A 123 -4.34 2.05 3.95
N THR A 124 -5.23 1.15 4.34
CA THR A 124 -5.93 1.18 5.61
C THR A 124 -6.63 -0.15 5.87
N TYR A 125 -7.37 -0.25 6.98
CA TYR A 125 -8.09 -1.45 7.37
C TYR A 125 -8.97 -2.04 6.25
N GLY A 126 -8.84 -3.36 6.05
CA GLY A 126 -9.57 -4.08 5.01
C GLY A 126 -11.04 -4.35 5.33
N ALA A 127 -11.48 -4.14 6.57
CA ALA A 127 -12.85 -4.44 7.02
C ALA A 127 -13.64 -3.16 7.32
N ALA A 128 -13.61 -2.21 6.41
CA ALA A 128 -14.20 -0.86 6.56
C ALA A 128 -15.66 -0.81 7.07
N THR A 129 -16.43 -1.86 6.88
CA THR A 129 -17.82 -1.96 7.36
C THR A 129 -17.99 -2.90 8.55
N ALA A 130 -16.90 -3.45 9.10
CA ALA A 130 -16.99 -4.27 10.29
C ALA A 130 -17.29 -3.41 11.52
N PRO A 131 -18.14 -3.90 12.44
CA PRO A 131 -18.62 -3.06 13.57
C PRO A 131 -17.53 -2.58 14.53
N TRP A 132 -16.36 -3.23 14.50
CA TRP A 132 -15.21 -2.89 15.35
C TRP A 132 -14.20 -1.94 14.68
N VAL A 133 -14.35 -1.67 13.39
CA VAL A 133 -13.50 -0.73 12.64
C VAL A 133 -14.24 0.61 12.57
N LEU A 134 -13.63 1.63 13.13
CA LEU A 134 -14.18 2.98 13.05
C LEU A 134 -13.96 3.54 11.63
N PRO A 135 -14.95 4.29 11.09
CA PRO A 135 -14.91 4.72 9.72
C PRO A 135 -13.82 5.75 9.46
N ILE A 136 -13.09 5.56 8.38
CA ILE A 136 -12.22 6.56 7.75
C ILE A 136 -13.05 7.36 6.74
N ASP A 137 -12.66 8.59 6.43
CA ASP A 137 -13.32 9.41 5.41
C ASP A 137 -12.90 8.96 3.99
N TYR A 138 -13.37 7.78 3.58
CA TYR A 138 -13.08 7.22 2.26
C TYR A 138 -13.44 8.15 1.10
N ALA A 139 -14.50 8.96 1.27
CA ALA A 139 -14.94 9.89 0.23
C ALA A 139 -13.85 10.93 -0.09
N SER A 140 -13.26 11.54 0.94
CA SER A 140 -12.21 12.54 0.74
C SER A 140 -10.99 11.98 -0.02
N TRP A 141 -10.55 10.77 0.29
CA TRP A 141 -9.44 10.12 -0.41
C TRP A 141 -9.80 9.76 -1.86
N ARG A 142 -10.95 9.11 -2.05
CA ARG A 142 -11.43 8.72 -3.38
C ARG A 142 -11.60 9.92 -4.31
N ASP A 143 -12.27 10.98 -3.82
CA ASP A 143 -12.60 12.17 -4.60
C ASP A 143 -11.35 13.01 -4.92
N ALA A 144 -10.29 12.90 -4.08
CA ALA A 144 -8.96 13.42 -4.35
C ALA A 144 -8.13 12.56 -5.32
N GLY A 145 -8.69 11.50 -5.89
CA GLY A 145 -8.03 10.66 -6.88
C GLY A 145 -7.03 9.65 -6.33
N PHE A 146 -7.13 9.26 -5.06
CA PHE A 146 -6.34 8.16 -4.51
C PHE A 146 -6.99 6.82 -4.86
N ASP A 147 -6.20 5.80 -5.14
CA ASP A 147 -6.65 4.41 -5.17
C ASP A 147 -6.76 3.85 -3.76
N LEU A 148 -7.42 2.71 -3.58
CA LEU A 148 -7.53 2.04 -2.29
C LEU A 148 -6.74 0.73 -2.27
N LEU A 149 -5.83 0.63 -1.32
CA LEU A 149 -5.05 -0.57 -1.02
C LEU A 149 -5.49 -1.15 0.34
N PRO A 150 -6.67 -1.79 0.42
CA PRO A 150 -7.20 -2.24 1.70
C PRO A 150 -6.39 -3.44 2.22
N GLN A 151 -6.02 -3.38 3.51
CA GLN A 151 -5.23 -4.42 4.18
C GLN A 151 -6.05 -5.71 4.33
N ALA A 152 -5.77 -6.69 3.49
CA ALA A 152 -6.39 -8.01 3.51
C ALA A 152 -5.52 -9.01 4.29
N TYR A 153 -5.18 -8.67 5.54
CA TYR A 153 -4.27 -9.45 6.39
C TYR A 153 -4.97 -10.66 7.00
N TYR A 154 -5.41 -11.58 6.14
CA TYR A 154 -6.08 -12.81 6.54
C TYR A 154 -5.25 -13.70 7.45
N ASN A 155 -3.93 -13.61 7.35
CA ASN A 155 -2.97 -14.25 8.26
C ASN A 155 -3.04 -13.73 9.71
N GLN A 156 -3.53 -12.52 9.92
CA GLN A 156 -3.63 -11.88 11.23
C GLN A 156 -5.09 -11.79 11.72
N PHE A 157 -6.04 -11.53 10.82
CA PHE A 157 -7.45 -11.31 11.10
C PHE A 157 -8.34 -12.21 10.20
N PRO A 158 -8.41 -13.55 10.47
CA PRO A 158 -8.81 -14.54 9.49
C PRO A 158 -10.20 -14.38 8.88
N LYS A 159 -11.18 -13.87 9.61
CA LYS A 159 -12.57 -13.84 9.10
C LYS A 159 -12.91 -12.56 8.33
N ALA A 160 -12.52 -11.41 8.87
CA ALA A 160 -12.94 -10.12 8.34
C ALA A 160 -12.02 -9.61 7.21
N TYR A 161 -10.79 -10.09 7.17
CA TYR A 161 -9.74 -9.58 6.29
C TYR A 161 -9.37 -10.56 5.16
N ARG A 162 -10.28 -11.42 4.77
CA ARG A 162 -10.14 -12.18 3.53
C ARG A 162 -10.18 -11.23 2.32
N PRO A 163 -9.33 -11.41 1.30
CA PRO A 163 -9.28 -10.52 0.14
C PRO A 163 -10.64 -10.28 -0.53
N ASP A 164 -11.44 -11.32 -0.70
CA ASP A 164 -12.77 -11.22 -1.30
C ASP A 164 -13.74 -10.36 -0.47
N LEU A 165 -13.75 -10.54 0.85
CA LEU A 165 -14.57 -9.72 1.75
C LEU A 165 -14.05 -8.28 1.82
N THR A 166 -12.75 -8.10 1.86
CA THR A 166 -12.08 -6.81 1.89
C THR A 166 -12.41 -5.98 0.65
N VAL A 167 -12.34 -6.57 -0.55
CA VAL A 167 -12.75 -5.95 -1.80
C VAL A 167 -14.24 -5.62 -1.79
N ALA A 168 -15.10 -6.55 -1.37
CA ALA A 168 -16.54 -6.32 -1.28
C ALA A 168 -16.90 -5.19 -0.30
N HIS A 169 -16.18 -5.05 0.82
CA HIS A 169 -16.35 -3.95 1.76
C HIS A 169 -15.93 -2.61 1.14
N SER A 170 -14.84 -2.58 0.40
CA SER A 170 -14.33 -1.40 -0.29
C SER A 170 -15.32 -0.88 -1.34
N VAL A 171 -15.86 -1.78 -2.16
CA VAL A 171 -16.88 -1.44 -3.16
C VAL A 171 -18.17 -0.92 -2.50
N ARG A 172 -18.61 -1.53 -1.40
CA ARG A 172 -19.76 -1.01 -0.61
C ARG A 172 -19.49 0.36 0.00
N ALA A 173 -18.24 0.69 0.32
CA ALA A 173 -17.82 2.02 0.75
C ALA A 173 -17.74 3.04 -0.39
N GLY A 174 -18.09 2.64 -1.61
CA GLY A 174 -18.20 3.51 -2.79
C GLY A 174 -16.95 3.59 -3.66
N TRP A 175 -15.97 2.71 -3.49
CA TRP A 175 -14.79 2.65 -4.37
C TRP A 175 -15.12 1.91 -5.67
N PRO A 176 -14.72 2.42 -6.83
CA PRO A 176 -14.74 1.65 -8.09
C PRO A 176 -13.84 0.42 -7.95
N LEU A 177 -14.30 -0.73 -8.45
CA LEU A 177 -13.57 -1.99 -8.31
C LEU A 177 -12.16 -1.94 -8.93
N ASP A 178 -12.02 -1.23 -10.05
CA ASP A 178 -10.76 -1.05 -10.78
C ASP A 178 -9.76 -0.14 -10.07
N ARG A 179 -10.17 0.51 -8.98
CA ARG A 179 -9.34 1.33 -8.09
C ARG A 179 -9.11 0.69 -6.70
N VAL A 180 -9.43 -0.60 -6.58
CA VAL A 180 -9.23 -1.38 -5.34
C VAL A 180 -8.17 -2.45 -5.58
N HIS A 181 -7.07 -2.41 -4.82
CA HIS A 181 -5.93 -3.33 -4.94
C HIS A 181 -5.61 -3.91 -3.56
N PRO A 182 -6.16 -5.07 -3.17
CA PRO A 182 -6.00 -5.61 -1.82
C PRO A 182 -4.52 -5.86 -1.48
N VAL A 183 -4.13 -5.52 -0.26
CA VAL A 183 -2.79 -5.78 0.29
C VAL A 183 -2.82 -7.07 1.09
N ILE A 184 -2.10 -8.08 0.67
CA ILE A 184 -1.96 -9.34 1.43
C ILE A 184 -0.73 -9.31 2.33
N GLY A 185 -0.80 -9.98 3.47
CA GLY A 185 0.32 -10.09 4.41
C GLY A 185 1.04 -11.42 4.30
N VAL A 186 2.31 -11.42 3.91
CA VAL A 186 3.16 -12.64 3.84
C VAL A 186 4.13 -12.72 5.02
N TYR A 187 3.74 -12.22 6.16
CA TYR A 187 4.50 -12.22 7.40
C TYR A 187 3.94 -13.23 8.42
N ARG A 188 4.64 -13.43 9.54
CA ARG A 188 4.26 -14.38 10.60
C ARG A 188 4.11 -15.82 10.09
N LYS A 189 5.02 -16.25 9.19
CA LYS A 189 5.05 -17.61 8.61
C LYS A 189 3.78 -18.01 7.84
N TYR A 190 3.04 -17.05 7.32
CA TYR A 190 1.87 -17.32 6.49
C TYR A 190 2.27 -17.26 5.01
N ALA A 191 2.28 -18.39 4.34
CA ALA A 191 2.73 -18.51 2.96
C ALA A 191 1.77 -17.80 1.98
N ALA A 192 2.33 -17.13 0.99
CA ALA A 192 1.58 -16.46 -0.07
C ALA A 192 0.67 -17.41 -0.86
N ALA A 193 1.04 -18.68 -0.99
CA ALA A 193 0.23 -19.70 -1.64
C ALA A 193 -1.19 -19.81 -1.07
N ASN A 194 -1.40 -19.51 0.20
CA ASN A 194 -2.72 -19.51 0.82
C ASN A 194 -3.64 -18.39 0.33
N TYR A 195 -3.06 -17.31 -0.22
CA TYR A 195 -3.84 -16.20 -0.80
C TYR A 195 -4.21 -16.43 -2.26
N VAL A 196 -3.49 -17.28 -2.99
CA VAL A 196 -3.72 -17.50 -4.42
C VAL A 196 -5.18 -17.80 -4.75
N PRO A 197 -5.87 -18.78 -4.10
CA PRO A 197 -7.27 -19.06 -4.39
C PRO A 197 -8.22 -17.94 -3.97
N LEU A 198 -7.81 -17.06 -3.05
CA LEU A 198 -8.61 -15.95 -2.56
C LEU A 198 -8.48 -14.69 -3.43
N LEU A 199 -7.37 -14.55 -4.16
CA LEU A 199 -7.11 -13.45 -5.08
C LEU A 199 -7.65 -13.76 -6.49
N ALA A 200 -7.64 -15.02 -6.89
CA ALA A 200 -8.11 -15.44 -8.19
C ALA A 200 -9.60 -15.08 -8.38
N GLY A 201 -9.91 -14.36 -9.44
CA GLY A 201 -11.30 -14.02 -9.79
C GLY A 201 -11.89 -12.82 -9.02
N LEU A 202 -11.09 -12.04 -8.27
CA LEU A 202 -11.59 -10.83 -7.60
C LEU A 202 -12.04 -9.73 -8.57
N GLY A 203 -11.56 -9.73 -9.81
CA GLY A 203 -11.83 -8.68 -10.79
C GLY A 203 -11.15 -7.34 -10.52
N THR A 204 -10.24 -7.28 -9.55
CA THR A 204 -9.37 -6.13 -9.31
C THR A 204 -8.24 -6.10 -10.36
N ARG A 205 -7.69 -4.91 -10.65
CA ARG A 205 -6.55 -4.78 -11.58
C ARG A 205 -5.25 -5.39 -11.05
N GLY A 206 -5.19 -5.71 -9.76
CA GLY A 206 -4.00 -6.27 -9.16
C GLY A 206 -4.14 -6.43 -7.65
N PHE A 207 -3.03 -6.77 -7.03
CA PHE A 207 -2.89 -6.90 -5.58
C PHE A 207 -1.51 -6.37 -5.15
N SER A 208 -1.35 -6.18 -3.86
CA SER A 208 -0.11 -5.74 -3.23
C SER A 208 0.34 -6.72 -2.16
N VAL A 209 1.62 -6.73 -1.83
CA VAL A 209 2.19 -7.63 -0.82
C VAL A 209 2.89 -6.82 0.27
N PHE A 210 2.49 -7.03 1.49
CA PHE A 210 3.13 -6.57 2.70
C PHE A 210 3.66 -7.81 3.45
N LEU A 211 4.93 -8.07 3.59
CA LEU A 211 6.07 -7.19 3.52
C LEU A 211 7.21 -7.91 2.78
N ALA A 212 7.98 -7.23 1.93
CA ALA A 212 9.10 -7.81 1.21
C ALA A 212 10.16 -8.41 2.13
N ASP A 213 10.45 -7.74 3.24
CA ASP A 213 11.44 -8.13 4.26
C ASP A 213 11.16 -9.52 4.87
N GLN A 214 9.95 -10.05 4.72
CA GLN A 214 9.54 -11.34 5.26
C GLN A 214 9.09 -12.33 4.18
N ALA A 215 8.96 -11.87 2.94
CA ALA A 215 8.62 -12.73 1.81
C ALA A 215 9.79 -13.59 1.38
N THR A 216 9.51 -14.80 0.97
CA THR A 216 10.49 -15.78 0.48
C THR A 216 10.43 -15.92 -1.05
N ALA A 217 11.44 -16.54 -1.65
CA ALA A 217 11.40 -16.88 -3.07
C ALA A 217 10.18 -17.75 -3.44
N ALA A 218 9.73 -18.62 -2.52
CA ALA A 218 8.52 -19.44 -2.71
C ALA A 218 7.25 -18.60 -2.72
N ASP A 219 7.20 -17.52 -1.93
CA ASP A 219 6.06 -16.59 -1.93
C ASP A 219 5.98 -15.82 -3.24
N TYR A 220 7.10 -15.33 -3.78
CA TYR A 220 7.14 -14.68 -5.08
C TYR A 220 6.69 -15.64 -6.20
N ALA A 221 7.22 -16.85 -6.22
CA ALA A 221 6.87 -17.86 -7.22
C ALA A 221 5.38 -18.24 -7.17
N ALA A 222 4.79 -18.33 -5.98
CA ALA A 222 3.37 -18.63 -5.82
C ALA A 222 2.46 -17.52 -6.36
N LEU A 223 2.87 -16.25 -6.23
CA LEU A 223 2.07 -15.08 -6.65
C LEU A 223 2.34 -14.66 -8.11
N GLY A 224 3.49 -15.05 -8.67
CA GLY A 224 3.91 -14.65 -10.01
C GLY A 224 2.85 -14.84 -11.11
N PRO A 225 2.16 -15.99 -11.21
CA PRO A 225 1.09 -16.19 -12.20
C PRO A 225 -0.07 -15.20 -12.08
N LEU A 226 -0.43 -14.78 -10.86
CA LEU A 226 -1.46 -13.77 -10.63
C LEU A 226 -0.95 -12.37 -10.96
N ALA A 227 0.29 -12.07 -10.64
CA ALA A 227 0.93 -10.79 -10.99
C ALA A 227 1.01 -10.62 -12.51
N ALA A 228 1.41 -11.65 -13.26
CA ALA A 228 1.41 -11.67 -14.71
C ALA A 228 0.03 -11.42 -15.32
N ALA A 229 -1.01 -12.06 -14.78
CA ALA A 229 -2.41 -11.88 -15.23
C ALA A 229 -2.96 -10.47 -14.96
N SER A 230 -2.39 -9.75 -13.99
CA SER A 230 -2.80 -8.39 -13.62
C SER A 230 -2.07 -7.30 -14.41
N ALA A 231 -0.97 -7.64 -15.09
CA ALA A 231 -0.15 -6.70 -15.87
C ALA A 231 -0.62 -6.49 -17.32
N GLY A 232 -1.54 -7.33 -17.81
CA GLY A 232 -2.16 -7.26 -19.15
C GLY A 232 -3.51 -6.57 -19.11
#